data_eacad07c89e92651d5c3addac1d910c1
#
_entry.id   eacad07c89e92651d5c3addac1d910c1
#
_cell.length_a   1.000
_cell.length_b   1.000
_cell.length_c   1.000
_cell.angle_alpha   90.00
_cell.angle_beta   90.00
_cell.angle_gamma   90.00
#
_symmetry.space_group_name_H-M   'P 1'
#
loop_
_entity.id
_entity.type
_entity.pdbx_description
1 polymer ?
#
loop_
_entity_poly.entity_id
_entity_poly.type
_entity_poly.pdbx_seq_one_letter_code
_entity_poly.pdbx_strand_id
1 'polypeptide(L)' 'MPLVTIEVIKDVFTPNQKRDLIEKVTNAVVAVEGEALRGVTWVRVQEIQQGDWGIGGQTLTAADVHALAAGKAA' A
#
# COMPACT_ATOMS: atom_id res chain seq x y z
N MET A 1 -2.44 14.60 14.55
CA MET A 1 -2.12 14.53 13.11
C MET A 1 -1.48 13.19 12.80
N PRO A 2 -2.28 12.14 12.43
CA PRO A 2 -1.70 10.85 12.08
C PRO A 2 -1.08 10.86 10.68
N LEU A 3 -0.01 10.08 10.51
CA LEU A 3 0.58 9.77 9.23
C LEU A 3 0.65 8.26 9.07
N VAL A 4 0.04 7.74 8.02
CA VAL A 4 0.14 6.33 7.65
C VAL A 4 1.00 6.21 6.40
N THR A 5 2.03 5.40 6.47
CA THR A 5 2.88 5.10 5.30
C THR A 5 2.65 3.65 4.88
N ILE A 6 2.32 3.46 3.60
CA ILE A 6 2.11 2.15 3.02
C ILE A 6 3.23 1.92 2.03
N GLU A 7 4.09 0.95 2.29
CA GLU A 7 5.14 0.59 1.36
C GLU A 7 4.67 -0.57 0.49
N VAL A 8 4.87 -0.44 -0.79
CA VAL A 8 4.47 -1.45 -1.79
C VAL A 8 5.60 -1.66 -2.77
N ILE A 9 5.63 -2.82 -3.40
CA ILE A 9 6.59 -3.08 -4.47
C ILE A 9 6.14 -2.31 -5.71
N LYS A 10 7.08 -1.64 -6.37
CA LYS A 10 6.80 -0.87 -7.58
C LYS A 10 6.11 -1.76 -8.63
N ASP A 11 5.13 -1.18 -9.33
CA ASP A 11 4.34 -1.79 -10.39
C ASP A 11 3.34 -2.87 -9.94
N VAL A 12 3.17 -3.10 -8.63
CA VAL A 12 2.13 -4.01 -8.13
C VAL A 12 0.75 -3.39 -8.28
N PHE A 13 0.61 -2.11 -7.89
CA PHE A 13 -0.67 -1.40 -7.95
C PHE A 13 -0.69 -0.37 -9.08
N THR A 14 -1.84 -0.27 -9.74
CA THR A 14 -2.08 0.81 -10.70
C THR A 14 -2.23 2.14 -9.96
N PRO A 15 -2.11 3.29 -10.67
CA PRO A 15 -2.39 4.60 -10.06
C PRO A 15 -3.79 4.70 -9.43
N ASN A 16 -4.80 4.09 -10.06
CA ASN A 16 -6.16 4.06 -9.52
C ASN A 16 -6.24 3.25 -8.23
N GLN A 17 -5.57 2.11 -8.19
CA GLN A 17 -5.53 1.28 -6.98
C GLN A 17 -4.83 1.99 -5.83
N LYS A 18 -3.76 2.73 -6.11
CA LYS A 18 -3.05 3.51 -5.09
C LYS A 18 -3.94 4.62 -4.53
N ARG A 19 -4.71 5.30 -5.37
CA ARG A 19 -5.67 6.32 -4.93
C ARG A 19 -6.77 5.70 -4.07
N ASP A 20 -7.29 4.56 -4.48
CA ASP A 20 -8.32 3.84 -3.73
C ASP A 20 -7.80 3.41 -2.35
N LEU A 21 -6.57 2.93 -2.30
CA LEU A 21 -5.90 2.54 -1.06
C LEU A 21 -5.77 3.73 -0.10
N ILE A 22 -5.32 4.88 -0.61
CA ILE A 22 -5.21 6.11 0.17
C ILE A 22 -6.58 6.52 0.72
N GLU A 23 -7.62 6.51 -0.12
CA GLU A 23 -8.97 6.89 0.29
C GLU A 23 -9.52 5.97 1.38
N LYS A 24 -9.42 4.66 1.19
CA LYS A 24 -9.94 3.68 2.14
C LYS A 24 -9.20 3.70 3.47
N VAL A 25 -7.89 3.84 3.45
CA VAL A 25 -7.10 3.94 4.68
C VAL A 25 -7.40 5.24 5.41
N THR A 26 -7.53 6.35 4.68
CA THR A 26 -7.95 7.63 5.27
C THR A 26 -9.31 7.48 5.96
N ASN A 27 -10.27 6.86 5.31
CA ASN A 27 -11.61 6.65 5.87
C ASN A 27 -11.55 5.78 7.13
N ALA A 28 -10.72 4.76 7.15
CA ALA A 28 -10.55 3.90 8.31
C ALA A 28 -9.98 4.66 9.51
N VAL A 29 -8.98 5.50 9.29
CA VAL A 29 -8.39 6.34 10.34
C VAL A 29 -9.41 7.35 10.85
N VAL A 30 -10.13 8.00 9.95
CA VAL A 30 -11.16 9.00 10.29
C VAL A 30 -12.30 8.36 11.10
N ALA A 31 -12.66 7.12 10.81
CA ALA A 31 -13.69 6.40 11.57
C ALA A 31 -13.30 6.26 13.06
N VAL A 32 -12.01 6.25 13.36
CA VAL A 32 -11.51 6.16 14.75
C VAL A 32 -11.29 7.53 15.37
N GLU A 33 -10.67 8.47 14.63
CA GLU A 33 -10.26 9.76 15.19
C GLU A 33 -11.34 10.83 15.13
N GLY A 34 -12.30 10.69 14.25
CA GLY A 34 -13.39 11.64 14.01
C GLY A 34 -13.23 12.45 12.74
N GLU A 35 -14.37 12.85 12.17
CA GLU A 35 -14.42 13.55 10.88
C GLU A 35 -13.70 14.91 10.89
N ALA A 36 -13.67 15.56 12.06
CA ALA A 36 -13.00 16.86 12.20
C ALA A 36 -11.50 16.81 11.88
N LEU A 37 -10.88 15.64 12.00
CA LEU A 37 -9.44 15.47 11.76
C LEU A 37 -9.12 15.00 10.34
N ARG A 38 -10.10 14.85 9.48
CA ARG A 38 -9.86 14.39 8.08
C ARG A 38 -8.84 15.26 7.36
N GLY A 39 -8.94 16.56 7.50
CA GLY A 39 -8.08 17.52 6.80
C GLY A 39 -6.62 17.50 7.24
N VAL A 40 -6.32 16.83 8.33
CA VAL A 40 -4.94 16.70 8.87
C VAL A 40 -4.51 15.24 8.96
N THR A 41 -5.24 14.33 8.33
CA THR A 41 -4.91 12.91 8.24
C THR A 41 -4.10 12.68 6.98
N TRP A 42 -2.91 12.13 7.15
CA TRP A 42 -1.97 11.90 6.06
C TRP A 42 -1.86 10.41 5.79
N VAL A 43 -2.01 10.05 4.53
CA VAL A 43 -1.76 8.68 4.06
C VAL A 43 -0.87 8.78 2.82
N ARG A 44 0.21 8.04 2.81
CA ARG A 44 1.14 8.03 1.68
C ARG A 44 1.45 6.62 1.26
N VAL A 45 1.61 6.42 -0.05
CA VAL A 45 2.08 5.17 -0.63
C VAL A 45 3.49 5.40 -1.12
N GLN A 46 4.41 4.56 -0.67
CA GLN A 46 5.80 4.60 -1.09
C GLN A 46 6.12 3.34 -1.88
N GLU A 47 6.59 3.51 -3.11
CA GLU A 47 6.98 2.39 -3.95
C GLU A 47 8.42 2.00 -3.69
N ILE A 48 8.64 0.72 -3.44
CA ILE A 48 9.96 0.13 -3.28
C ILE A 48 10.33 -0.54 -4.59
N GLN A 49 11.56 -0.30 -5.06
CA GLN A 49 12.07 -0.87 -6.30
C GLN A 49 11.95 -2.39 -6.29
N GLN A 50 11.55 -2.96 -7.42
CA GLN A 50 11.54 -4.42 -7.58
C GLN A 50 12.94 -4.97 -7.34
N GLY A 51 13.02 -6.05 -6.56
CA GLY A 51 14.32 -6.61 -6.17
C GLY A 51 14.86 -6.06 -4.85
N ASP A 52 14.29 -4.97 -4.34
CA ASP A 52 14.69 -4.39 -3.05
C ASP A 52 13.75 -4.79 -1.91
N TRP A 53 12.85 -5.71 -2.17
CA TRP A 53 11.90 -6.24 -1.19
C TRP A 53 12.20 -7.70 -0.97
N GLY A 54 12.53 -8.07 0.25
CA GLY A 54 12.92 -9.44 0.58
C GLY A 54 12.02 -10.07 1.65
N ILE A 55 11.69 -11.33 1.44
CA ILE A 55 11.01 -12.17 2.44
C ILE A 55 11.84 -13.42 2.62
N GLY A 56 12.32 -13.67 3.84
CA GLY A 56 13.15 -14.82 4.12
C GLY A 56 14.45 -14.86 3.30
N GLY A 57 14.96 -13.68 2.92
CA GLY A 57 16.15 -13.56 2.08
C GLY A 57 15.89 -13.66 0.59
N GLN A 58 14.65 -13.91 0.17
CA GLN A 58 14.31 -13.96 -1.26
C GLN A 58 13.67 -12.64 -1.70
N THR A 59 14.18 -12.08 -2.80
CA THR A 59 13.65 -10.85 -3.36
C THR A 59 12.39 -11.11 -4.18
N LEU A 60 11.48 -10.15 -4.14
CA LEU A 60 10.21 -10.26 -4.85
C LEU A 60 10.11 -9.21 -5.95
N THR A 61 9.47 -9.61 -7.05
CA THR A 61 9.11 -8.71 -8.15
C THR A 61 7.61 -8.46 -8.15
N ALA A 62 7.16 -7.49 -8.95
CA ALA A 62 5.73 -7.26 -9.14
C ALA A 62 5.04 -8.50 -9.73
N ALA A 63 5.70 -9.23 -10.63
CA ALA A 63 5.17 -10.46 -11.21
C ALA A 63 4.91 -11.52 -10.14
N ASP A 64 5.80 -11.65 -9.16
CA ASP A 64 5.63 -12.59 -8.05
C ASP A 64 4.36 -12.27 -7.25
N VAL A 65 4.15 -10.98 -6.96
CA VAL A 65 2.98 -10.53 -6.19
C VAL A 65 1.69 -10.73 -7.00
N HIS A 66 1.71 -10.42 -8.29
CA HIS A 66 0.55 -10.64 -9.16
C HIS A 66 0.20 -12.12 -9.23
N ALA A 67 1.18 -13.01 -9.26
CA ALA A 67 0.95 -14.45 -9.25
C ALA A 67 0.27 -14.89 -7.96
N LEU A 68 0.71 -14.36 -6.81
CA LEU A 68 0.06 -14.63 -5.52
C LEU A 68 -1.38 -14.13 -5.49
N ALA A 69 -1.62 -12.92 -5.99
CA ALA A 69 -2.96 -12.33 -6.04
C ALA A 69 -3.91 -13.13 -6.94
N ALA A 70 -3.37 -13.78 -7.97
CA ALA A 70 -4.13 -14.66 -8.86
C ALA A 70 -4.37 -16.07 -8.27
N GLY A 71 -3.90 -16.31 -7.04
CA GLY A 71 -4.06 -17.60 -6.37
C GLY A 71 -3.09 -18.67 -6.83
N LYS A 72 -2.00 -18.30 -7.52
CA LYS A 72 -0.97 -19.23 -7.94
C LYS A 72 0.12 -19.34 -6.88
N ALA A 73 0.62 -20.55 -6.68
CA ALA A 73 1.76 -20.76 -5.79
C ALA A 73 2.98 -19.99 -6.31
N ALA A 74 3.64 -19.30 -5.41
CA ALA A 74 4.88 -18.62 -5.71
C ALA A 74 6.03 -19.61 -5.83
#